data_bdbca52717fb655741b9ac79a94c5f9c
#
_entry.id   bdbca52717fb655741b9ac79a94c5f9c
#
_cell.length_a   1.000
_cell.length_b   1.000
_cell.length_c   1.000
_cell.angle_alpha   90.00
_cell.angle_beta   90.00
_cell.angle_gamma   90.00
#
_symmetry.space_group_name_H-M   'P 1'
#
loop_
_entity.id
_entity.type
_entity.pdbx_description
1 polymer ?
#
loop_
_entity_poly.entity_id
_entity_poly.type
_entity_poly.pdbx_seq_one_letter_code
_entity_poly.pdbx_strand_id
1 'polypeptide(L)'
;MRKYILSIFTLILILTTVSAQEQTVTATNDTTPALTKKELRKQRVARRNFHYNILGGPSYTPDFGALIGGSALMTFRMNPSDTTQLRSVLPMSIAYMFKGGVNLMVKPQLFFKGDRFRIFGKFVYKNTEDNFYGIGYGTNKDYVRSDSTSKYRYSGIQINPWFLFRLGESNVFAGPQVDINYDKITDPAKHLIEEPDYVAAGGTANGYKNFNAGLGFLLTYDSRDIPANAYKGIYLDFRGMMYSKAFGSDNNFYRLELDYRQYESVGHRKVFAWTAQSKNVFGNVPLTQYSLTGTPFDLRGYYMGQYRDKSSHVVMAEYRQMINTDRSNWIKRLLHHIGFVAWTGCGFMGPTMGKIEGVLPNYGVGLRIEVQPRMNVRLDLGKNTVNDQTLFYFNMTEAF
;
A
#
# COMPACT_ATOMS: atom_id res chain seq x y z
N MET A 1 -5.71 -9.35 -30.00
CA MET A 1 -4.44 -9.36 -29.28
C MET A 1 -3.34 -8.44 -29.86
N ARG A 2 -3.08 -8.45 -31.18
CA ARG A 2 -2.01 -7.60 -31.78
C ARG A 2 -2.21 -6.07 -31.65
N LYS A 3 -3.46 -5.57 -31.63
CA LYS A 3 -3.73 -4.12 -31.50
C LYS A 3 -3.52 -3.56 -30.08
N TYR A 4 -3.62 -4.38 -29.04
CA TYR A 4 -3.44 -3.95 -27.65
C TYR A 4 -1.97 -3.93 -27.21
N ILE A 5 -1.12 -4.76 -27.83
CA ILE A 5 0.32 -4.77 -27.56
C ILE A 5 0.99 -3.47 -28.08
N LEU A 6 0.54 -2.95 -29.24
CA LEU A 6 1.08 -1.70 -29.78
C LEU A 6 0.69 -0.48 -28.94
N SER A 7 -0.51 -0.47 -28.36
CA SER A 7 -0.96 0.63 -27.47
C SER A 7 -0.21 0.68 -26.14
N ILE A 8 0.20 -0.46 -25.60
CA ILE A 8 1.02 -0.52 -24.38
C ILE A 8 2.43 0.00 -24.64
N PHE A 9 3.01 -0.30 -25.81
CA PHE A 9 4.34 0.20 -26.19
C PHE A 9 4.34 1.73 -26.41
N THR A 10 3.28 2.29 -26.99
CA THR A 10 3.16 3.74 -27.20
C THR A 10 2.97 4.50 -25.88
N LEU A 11 2.30 3.91 -24.90
CA LEU A 11 2.11 4.52 -23.58
C LEU A 11 3.41 4.53 -22.75
N ILE A 12 4.26 3.50 -22.91
CA ILE A 12 5.58 3.44 -22.27
C ILE A 12 6.51 4.51 -22.86
N LEU A 13 6.40 4.83 -24.15
CA LEU A 13 7.23 5.84 -24.80
C LEU A 13 6.92 7.28 -24.34
N ILE A 14 5.67 7.56 -23.95
CA ILE A 14 5.27 8.90 -23.46
C ILE A 14 5.80 9.16 -22.03
N LEU A 15 6.02 8.12 -21.23
CA LEU A 15 6.58 8.23 -19.88
C LEU A 15 8.12 8.46 -19.87
N THR A 16 8.82 8.24 -20.99
CA THR A 16 10.28 8.35 -21.05
C THR A 16 10.80 9.74 -21.46
N THR A 17 9.94 10.71 -21.75
CA THR A 17 10.38 12.04 -22.22
C THR A 17 10.72 13.05 -21.11
N VAL A 18 10.74 12.63 -19.84
CA VAL A 18 11.28 13.44 -18.74
C VAL A 18 12.61 12.86 -18.27
N SER A 19 13.56 12.73 -19.20
CA SER A 19 14.93 12.33 -18.87
C SER A 19 15.77 13.52 -18.48
N ALA A 20 16.37 13.46 -17.31
CA ALA A 20 17.44 14.35 -16.92
C ALA A 20 18.68 14.13 -17.81
N GLN A 21 19.14 15.16 -18.49
CA GLN A 21 20.46 15.18 -19.10
C GLN A 21 21.53 15.14 -18.02
N GLU A 22 22.30 14.06 -17.96
CA GLU A 22 23.58 14.03 -17.27
C GLU A 22 24.61 14.81 -18.11
N GLN A 23 25.22 15.81 -17.51
CA GLN A 23 26.39 16.50 -18.08
C GLN A 23 27.66 15.90 -17.53
N THR A 24 28.52 15.48 -18.43
CA THR A 24 29.94 15.15 -18.18
C THR A 24 30.69 16.41 -17.71
N VAL A 25 31.30 16.34 -16.55
CA VAL A 25 32.17 17.40 -16.04
C VAL A 25 33.58 17.16 -16.54
N THR A 26 34.02 18.01 -17.45
CA THR A 26 35.45 18.21 -17.73
C THR A 26 35.92 19.42 -16.94
N ALA A 27 36.92 19.21 -16.10
CA ALA A 27 37.55 20.27 -15.29
C ALA A 27 38.50 21.08 -16.17
N THR A 28 38.34 22.41 -16.16
CA THR A 28 39.46 23.37 -16.37
C THR A 28 39.04 24.77 -15.89
N ASN A 29 39.91 25.31 -15.03
CA ASN A 29 40.26 26.71 -14.76
C ASN A 29 39.24 27.72 -14.20
N ASP A 30 39.68 28.30 -13.09
CA ASP A 30 39.21 29.45 -12.33
C ASP A 30 38.70 30.61 -13.18
N THR A 31 37.42 30.73 -13.27
CA THR A 31 36.58 31.93 -13.28
C THR A 31 35.16 31.45 -12.97
N THR A 32 34.61 31.86 -11.85
CA THR A 32 33.25 31.47 -11.46
C THR A 32 32.26 31.91 -12.56
N PRO A 33 31.77 31.02 -13.40
CA PRO A 33 30.89 31.41 -14.48
C PRO A 33 29.56 31.86 -13.88
N ALA A 34 29.01 32.97 -14.38
CA ALA A 34 27.68 33.40 -14.01
C ALA A 34 26.70 32.24 -14.23
N LEU A 35 26.03 31.82 -13.15
CA LEU A 35 25.09 30.70 -13.14
C LEU A 35 24.03 30.89 -14.24
N THR A 36 23.81 29.90 -15.06
CA THR A 36 22.78 29.93 -16.09
C THR A 36 21.40 30.15 -15.46
N LYS A 37 20.43 30.68 -16.23
CA LYS A 37 19.03 30.83 -15.78
C LYS A 37 18.47 29.50 -15.26
N LYS A 38 18.88 28.35 -15.82
CA LYS A 38 18.48 27.01 -15.39
C LYS A 38 19.07 26.65 -14.02
N GLU A 39 20.31 27.00 -13.76
CA GLU A 39 21.00 26.75 -12.50
C GLU A 39 20.48 27.67 -11.39
N LEU A 40 20.27 28.96 -11.68
CA LEU A 40 19.61 29.89 -10.76
C LEU A 40 18.20 29.41 -10.38
N ARG A 41 17.44 28.87 -11.35
CA ARG A 41 16.14 28.25 -11.09
C ARG A 41 16.26 27.03 -10.21
N LYS A 42 17.23 26.13 -10.46
CA LYS A 42 17.50 24.96 -9.61
C LYS A 42 17.89 25.35 -8.19
N GLN A 43 18.78 26.35 -8.02
CA GLN A 43 19.15 26.85 -6.70
C GLN A 43 17.96 27.51 -5.97
N ARG A 44 17.16 28.29 -6.67
CA ARG A 44 15.94 28.90 -6.09
C ARG A 44 14.93 27.85 -5.67
N VAL A 45 14.76 26.77 -6.44
CA VAL A 45 13.91 25.63 -6.06
C VAL A 45 14.51 24.89 -4.87
N ALA A 46 15.82 24.62 -4.84
CA ALA A 46 16.49 23.95 -3.73
C ALA A 46 16.39 24.72 -2.39
N ARG A 47 16.33 26.05 -2.44
CA ARG A 47 16.14 26.92 -1.26
C ARG A 47 14.69 26.94 -0.72
N ARG A 48 13.70 26.45 -1.49
CA ARG A 48 12.32 26.40 -1.02
C ARG A 48 12.17 25.34 0.07
N ASN A 49 11.44 25.66 1.10
CA ASN A 49 11.11 24.67 2.12
C ASN A 49 10.18 23.58 1.57
N PHE A 50 9.24 23.91 0.70
CA PHE A 50 8.27 23.00 0.12
C PHE A 50 8.73 22.48 -1.25
N HIS A 51 8.79 21.15 -1.38
CA HIS A 51 8.96 20.46 -2.67
C HIS A 51 7.77 19.55 -2.89
N TYR A 52 7.31 19.44 -4.13
CA TYR A 52 6.25 18.54 -4.50
C TYR A 52 6.61 17.82 -5.80
N ASN A 53 6.26 16.55 -5.85
CA ASN A 53 6.32 15.71 -7.04
C ASN A 53 4.92 15.16 -7.29
N ILE A 54 4.46 15.24 -8.52
CA ILE A 54 3.16 14.71 -8.93
C ILE A 54 3.41 13.64 -9.98
N LEU A 55 2.77 12.52 -9.83
CA LEU A 55 2.80 11.38 -10.75
C LEU A 55 1.38 10.87 -10.93
N GLY A 56 1.04 10.50 -12.14
CA GLY A 56 -0.28 9.94 -12.42
C GLY A 56 -0.25 9.11 -13.69
N GLY A 57 -1.22 8.23 -13.81
CA GLY A 57 -1.37 7.38 -14.98
C GLY A 57 -2.44 6.33 -14.83
N PRO A 58 -2.66 5.53 -15.89
CA PRO A 58 -3.55 4.40 -15.85
C PRO A 58 -3.00 3.32 -14.93
N SER A 59 -3.90 2.54 -14.33
CA SER A 59 -3.60 1.37 -13.52
C SER A 59 -4.69 0.33 -13.70
N TYR A 60 -4.45 -0.88 -13.24
CA TYR A 60 -5.41 -1.96 -13.29
C TYR A 60 -5.28 -2.84 -12.06
N THR A 61 -6.43 -3.18 -11.48
CA THR A 61 -6.52 -4.22 -10.45
C THR A 61 -7.67 -5.17 -10.79
N PRO A 62 -7.58 -6.44 -10.40
CA PRO A 62 -8.64 -7.41 -10.67
C PRO A 62 -9.99 -7.01 -10.07
N ASP A 63 -9.96 -6.29 -8.94
CA ASP A 63 -11.16 -5.92 -8.19
C ASP A 63 -11.91 -4.75 -8.83
N PHE A 64 -11.18 -3.72 -9.24
CA PHE A 64 -11.76 -2.47 -9.76
C PHE A 64 -11.65 -2.33 -11.28
N GLY A 65 -10.95 -3.27 -11.95
CA GLY A 65 -10.68 -3.16 -13.38
C GLY A 65 -9.73 -2.01 -13.70
N ALA A 66 -9.97 -1.35 -14.83
CA ALA A 66 -9.19 -0.18 -15.23
C ALA A 66 -9.53 1.03 -14.35
N LEU A 67 -8.51 1.79 -14.01
CA LEU A 67 -8.63 3.01 -13.22
C LEU A 67 -7.58 4.03 -13.66
N ILE A 68 -7.80 5.27 -13.35
CA ILE A 68 -6.81 6.33 -13.46
C ILE A 68 -6.44 6.81 -12.07
N GLY A 69 -5.13 6.85 -11.78
CA GLY A 69 -4.63 7.26 -10.48
C GLY A 69 -3.68 8.45 -10.59
N GLY A 70 -3.65 9.24 -9.53
CA GLY A 70 -2.67 10.29 -9.34
C GLY A 70 -2.11 10.24 -7.92
N SER A 71 -0.83 10.56 -7.78
CA SER A 71 -0.19 10.71 -6.49
C SER A 71 0.60 12.02 -6.45
N ALA A 72 0.59 12.66 -5.31
CA ALA A 72 1.41 13.83 -5.02
C ALA A 72 2.22 13.55 -3.76
N LEU A 73 3.51 13.85 -3.82
CA LEU A 73 4.41 13.78 -2.69
C LEU A 73 4.86 15.19 -2.36
N MET A 74 4.41 15.73 -1.23
CA MET A 74 4.91 16.99 -0.71
C MET A 74 5.95 16.72 0.39
N THR A 75 7.08 17.44 0.34
CA THR A 75 8.12 17.34 1.36
C THR A 75 8.51 18.72 1.87
N PHE A 76 8.66 18.87 3.17
CA PHE A 76 9.01 20.12 3.83
C PHE A 76 9.69 19.88 5.18
N ARG A 77 10.35 20.88 5.73
CA ARG A 77 10.82 20.85 7.12
C ARG A 77 9.84 21.63 8.01
N MET A 78 9.54 21.10 9.20
CA MET A 78 8.70 21.79 10.18
C MET A 78 9.39 23.06 10.68
N ASN A 79 10.72 23.04 10.84
CA ASN A 79 11.53 24.22 11.04
C ASN A 79 12.44 24.44 9.81
N PRO A 80 12.16 25.43 8.94
CA PRO A 80 12.97 25.68 7.74
C PRO A 80 14.42 26.05 8.03
N SER A 81 14.70 26.63 9.19
CA SER A 81 16.05 27.06 9.62
C SER A 81 16.93 25.88 10.05
N ASP A 82 16.33 24.76 10.44
CA ASP A 82 17.06 23.57 10.90
C ASP A 82 17.34 22.62 9.72
N THR A 83 18.53 22.72 9.15
CA THR A 83 18.95 21.90 8.02
C THR A 83 19.22 20.44 8.40
N THR A 84 19.35 20.14 9.69
CA THR A 84 19.59 18.79 10.22
C THR A 84 18.28 18.02 10.44
N GLN A 85 17.15 18.72 10.55
CA GLN A 85 15.84 18.11 10.73
C GLN A 85 15.45 17.29 9.49
N LEU A 86 14.95 16.06 9.72
CA LEU A 86 14.36 15.24 8.67
C LEU A 86 13.21 15.98 7.98
N ARG A 87 13.10 15.81 6.68
CA ARG A 87 11.98 16.40 5.94
C ARG A 87 10.70 15.61 6.21
N SER A 88 9.67 16.32 6.63
CA SER A 88 8.31 15.80 6.70
C SER A 88 7.81 15.48 5.31
N VAL A 89 7.01 14.44 5.20
CA VAL A 89 6.50 13.90 3.93
C VAL A 89 4.99 13.80 4.02
N LEU A 90 4.31 14.26 2.99
CA LEU A 90 2.86 14.15 2.84
C LEU A 90 2.53 13.45 1.51
N PRO A 91 2.56 12.10 1.49
CA PRO A 91 2.07 11.34 0.36
C PRO A 91 0.55 11.45 0.27
N MET A 92 0.06 11.82 -0.89
CA MET A 92 -1.37 11.88 -1.23
C MET A 92 -1.60 11.04 -2.48
N SER A 93 -2.69 10.31 -2.53
CA SER A 93 -3.10 9.57 -3.72
C SER A 93 -4.60 9.66 -3.93
N ILE A 94 -4.99 9.76 -5.19
CA ILE A 94 -6.37 9.66 -5.62
C ILE A 94 -6.45 8.64 -6.75
N ALA A 95 -7.48 7.81 -6.73
CA ALA A 95 -7.78 6.88 -7.81
C ALA A 95 -9.26 6.98 -8.16
N TYR A 96 -9.53 7.08 -9.46
CA TYR A 96 -10.87 7.02 -10.02
C TYR A 96 -11.02 5.72 -10.80
N MET A 97 -12.00 4.92 -10.41
CA MET A 97 -12.35 3.64 -11.04
C MET A 97 -13.40 3.87 -12.11
N PHE A 98 -13.17 3.37 -13.34
CA PHE A 98 -14.11 3.56 -14.45
C PHE A 98 -15.46 2.84 -14.24
N LYS A 99 -15.50 1.82 -13.40
CA LYS A 99 -16.74 1.18 -12.93
C LYS A 99 -17.53 2.01 -11.90
N GLY A 100 -17.07 3.22 -11.64
CA GLY A 100 -17.67 4.16 -10.68
C GLY A 100 -17.10 4.02 -9.28
N GLY A 101 -16.25 4.97 -8.92
CA GLY A 101 -15.72 5.04 -7.57
C GLY A 101 -14.49 5.93 -7.45
N VAL A 102 -14.24 6.36 -6.23
CA VAL A 102 -13.09 7.20 -5.87
C VAL A 102 -12.46 6.65 -4.60
N ASN A 103 -11.14 6.61 -4.60
CA ASN A 103 -10.35 6.35 -3.40
C ASN A 103 -9.34 7.49 -3.24
N LEU A 104 -9.42 8.21 -2.13
CA LEU A 104 -8.47 9.26 -1.72
C LEU A 104 -7.74 8.80 -0.48
N MET A 105 -6.43 8.89 -0.47
CA MET A 105 -5.60 8.54 0.68
C MET A 105 -4.51 9.60 0.90
N VAL A 106 -4.35 10.02 2.16
CA VAL A 106 -3.27 10.91 2.62
C VAL A 106 -2.58 10.24 3.79
N LYS A 107 -1.25 10.14 3.74
CA LYS A 107 -0.44 9.49 4.80
C LYS A 107 0.62 10.47 5.34
N PRO A 108 0.26 11.44 6.19
CA PRO A 108 1.22 12.38 6.74
C PRO A 108 2.31 11.66 7.56
N GLN A 109 3.54 12.11 7.39
CA GLN A 109 4.71 11.72 8.16
C GLN A 109 5.46 12.99 8.56
N LEU A 110 5.14 13.53 9.74
CA LEU A 110 5.70 14.76 10.25
C LEU A 110 6.85 14.45 11.22
N PHE A 111 8.03 14.97 10.94
CA PHE A 111 9.23 14.80 11.74
C PHE A 111 9.53 16.09 12.48
N PHE A 112 9.79 15.98 13.78
CA PHE A 112 10.11 17.10 14.66
C PHE A 112 11.61 17.11 15.01
N LYS A 113 12.03 18.13 15.71
CA LYS A 113 13.44 18.38 16.04
C LYS A 113 14.12 17.15 16.69
N GLY A 114 15.30 16.80 16.17
CA GLY A 114 16.09 15.67 16.67
C GLY A 114 15.48 14.30 16.46
N ASP A 115 14.38 14.24 15.67
CA ASP A 115 13.65 12.98 15.39
C ASP A 115 13.17 12.25 16.67
N ARG A 116 12.96 13.01 17.76
CA ARG A 116 12.49 12.45 19.05
C ARG A 116 10.99 12.23 19.08
N PHE A 117 10.28 12.97 18.24
CA PHE A 117 8.83 12.91 18.13
C PHE A 117 8.42 12.93 16.66
N ARG A 118 7.44 12.10 16.31
CA ARG A 118 6.84 12.01 14.98
C ARG A 118 5.32 12.00 15.09
N ILE A 119 4.64 12.67 14.17
CA ILE A 119 3.19 12.48 13.97
C ILE A 119 3.03 11.86 12.60
N PHE A 120 2.61 10.62 12.59
CA PHE A 120 2.25 9.89 11.38
C PHE A 120 0.73 9.70 11.36
N GLY A 121 0.21 9.23 10.24
CA GLY A 121 -1.21 8.93 10.21
C GLY A 121 -1.68 8.48 8.84
N LYS A 122 -2.97 8.24 8.81
CA LYS A 122 -3.70 7.85 7.61
C LYS A 122 -5.05 8.54 7.60
N PHE A 123 -5.34 9.23 6.50
CA PHE A 123 -6.69 9.66 6.14
C PHE A 123 -7.10 8.92 4.88
N VAL A 124 -8.26 8.28 4.88
CA VAL A 124 -8.82 7.60 3.71
C VAL A 124 -10.26 8.02 3.52
N TYR A 125 -10.59 8.39 2.30
CA TYR A 125 -11.96 8.43 1.81
C TYR A 125 -12.09 7.43 0.68
N LYS A 126 -13.03 6.51 0.79
CA LYS A 126 -13.30 5.49 -0.21
C LYS A 126 -14.79 5.48 -0.55
N ASN A 127 -15.11 5.46 -1.83
CA ASN A 127 -16.45 5.22 -2.34
C ASN A 127 -16.31 4.36 -3.61
N THR A 128 -16.51 3.05 -3.48
CA THR A 128 -16.23 2.08 -4.54
C THR A 128 -17.27 0.99 -4.58
N GLU A 129 -17.36 0.29 -5.71
CA GLU A 129 -18.01 -1.00 -5.75
C GLU A 129 -17.06 -2.04 -5.18
N ASP A 130 -17.52 -2.78 -4.18
CA ASP A 130 -16.78 -3.84 -3.52
C ASP A 130 -17.58 -5.15 -3.61
N ASN A 131 -16.97 -6.26 -3.17
CA ASN A 131 -17.62 -7.56 -3.12
C ASN A 131 -17.53 -8.16 -1.71
N PHE A 132 -18.59 -8.81 -1.28
CA PHE A 132 -18.65 -9.59 -0.06
C PHE A 132 -18.69 -11.08 -0.41
N TYR A 133 -17.89 -11.87 0.27
CA TYR A 133 -17.74 -13.30 0.01
C TYR A 133 -18.09 -14.17 1.24
N GLY A 134 -18.89 -13.62 2.17
CA GLY A 134 -19.16 -14.25 3.46
C GLY A 134 -18.02 -14.08 4.47
N ILE A 135 -18.13 -14.80 5.57
CA ILE A 135 -17.13 -14.85 6.65
C ILE A 135 -16.69 -16.30 6.87
N GLY A 136 -15.40 -16.51 7.11
CA GLY A 136 -14.81 -17.82 7.30
C GLY A 136 -14.39 -18.53 6.01
N TYR A 137 -13.40 -19.40 6.13
CA TYR A 137 -12.74 -20.05 4.99
C TYR A 137 -13.70 -20.84 4.11
N GLY A 138 -14.57 -21.67 4.71
CA GLY A 138 -15.51 -22.50 3.97
C GLY A 138 -16.43 -21.69 3.07
N THR A 139 -17.10 -20.68 3.64
CA THR A 139 -17.99 -19.78 2.90
C THR A 139 -17.22 -19.01 1.81
N ASN A 140 -16.05 -18.44 2.15
CA ASN A 140 -15.28 -17.64 1.21
C ASN A 140 -14.75 -18.44 0.01
N LYS A 141 -14.37 -19.71 0.22
CA LYS A 141 -13.83 -20.58 -0.83
C LYS A 141 -14.86 -20.88 -1.91
N ASP A 142 -16.09 -21.14 -1.51
CA ASP A 142 -17.15 -21.62 -2.40
C ASP A 142 -18.03 -20.46 -2.93
N TYR A 143 -17.80 -19.22 -2.46
CA TYR A 143 -18.61 -18.06 -2.83
C TYR A 143 -18.39 -17.63 -4.29
N VAL A 144 -19.47 -17.57 -5.05
CA VAL A 144 -19.44 -17.15 -6.46
C VAL A 144 -19.52 -15.63 -6.55
N ARG A 145 -18.47 -15.00 -7.08
CA ARG A 145 -18.45 -13.56 -7.36
C ARG A 145 -19.31 -13.20 -8.56
N SER A 146 -20.35 -12.42 -8.35
CA SER A 146 -21.15 -11.85 -9.44
C SER A 146 -21.84 -10.55 -9.01
N ASP A 147 -22.40 -9.83 -9.97
CA ASP A 147 -23.17 -8.60 -9.71
C ASP A 147 -24.44 -8.86 -8.91
N SER A 148 -25.00 -10.08 -8.97
CA SER A 148 -26.22 -10.48 -8.26
C SER A 148 -25.97 -11.10 -6.89
N THR A 149 -24.76 -11.61 -6.62
CA THR A 149 -24.47 -12.35 -5.38
C THR A 149 -23.63 -11.57 -4.38
N SER A 150 -22.56 -10.91 -4.83
CA SER A 150 -21.51 -10.40 -3.92
C SER A 150 -21.38 -8.87 -3.91
N LYS A 151 -21.89 -8.20 -4.92
CA LYS A 151 -21.64 -6.79 -5.16
C LYS A 151 -22.38 -5.88 -4.18
N TYR A 152 -21.71 -4.85 -3.73
CA TYR A 152 -22.27 -3.74 -2.96
C TYR A 152 -21.49 -2.46 -3.20
N ARG A 153 -22.09 -1.32 -2.87
CA ARG A 153 -21.38 -0.06 -2.84
C ARG A 153 -20.90 0.25 -1.44
N TYR A 154 -19.59 0.41 -1.30
CA TYR A 154 -18.96 0.81 -0.05
C TYR A 154 -18.61 2.30 -0.08
N SER A 155 -18.93 3.00 0.99
CA SER A 155 -18.49 4.38 1.25
C SER A 155 -17.94 4.46 2.67
N GLY A 156 -16.74 5.01 2.83
CA GLY A 156 -16.11 5.11 4.14
C GLY A 156 -15.11 6.25 4.26
N ILE A 157 -14.95 6.71 5.51
CA ILE A 157 -13.95 7.68 5.91
C ILE A 157 -13.19 7.10 7.09
N GLN A 158 -11.86 7.18 7.04
CA GLN A 158 -10.99 6.81 8.17
C GLN A 158 -10.00 7.93 8.46
N ILE A 159 -9.84 8.26 9.75
CA ILE A 159 -8.84 9.19 10.28
C ILE A 159 -8.09 8.45 11.38
N ASN A 160 -6.79 8.21 11.17
CA ASN A 160 -5.99 7.42 12.10
C ASN A 160 -4.62 8.09 12.33
N PRO A 161 -4.50 9.06 13.25
CA PRO A 161 -3.23 9.67 13.66
C PRO A 161 -2.45 8.79 14.64
N TRP A 162 -1.12 8.81 14.54
CA TRP A 162 -0.17 8.12 15.40
C TRP A 162 0.82 9.12 15.97
N PHE A 163 1.02 9.09 17.29
CA PHE A 163 1.94 9.96 18.01
C PHE A 163 3.11 9.11 18.52
N LEU A 164 4.25 9.22 17.87
CA LEU A 164 5.39 8.35 18.04
C LEU A 164 6.52 9.05 18.79
N PHE A 165 6.95 8.49 19.90
CA PHE A 165 8.06 8.96 20.70
C PHE A 165 9.22 7.99 20.55
N ARG A 166 10.41 8.53 20.27
CA ARG A 166 11.64 7.74 20.14
C ARG A 166 12.07 7.20 21.49
N LEU A 167 12.38 5.92 21.57
CA LEU A 167 12.92 5.29 22.77
C LEU A 167 14.44 5.34 22.77
N GLY A 168 14.99 6.28 23.55
CA GLY A 168 16.44 6.55 23.58
C GLY A 168 16.99 7.02 22.25
N GLU A 169 18.17 6.58 21.87
CA GLU A 169 18.82 6.85 20.57
C GLU A 169 18.63 5.69 19.58
N SER A 170 17.66 4.78 19.85
CA SER A 170 17.39 3.62 19.00
C SER A 170 16.48 3.99 17.80
N ASN A 171 16.27 3.04 16.89
CA ASN A 171 15.28 3.13 15.83
C ASN A 171 13.88 2.64 16.27
N VAL A 172 13.63 2.54 17.57
CA VAL A 172 12.36 2.13 18.16
C VAL A 172 11.55 3.37 18.51
N PHE A 173 10.30 3.36 18.09
CA PHE A 173 9.31 4.40 18.38
C PHE A 173 8.06 3.75 18.98
N ALA A 174 7.50 4.40 19.97
CA ALA A 174 6.27 3.93 20.60
C ALA A 174 5.34 5.10 20.91
N GLY A 175 4.04 4.83 21.01
CA GLY A 175 3.11 5.86 21.42
C GLY A 175 1.64 5.55 21.15
N PRO A 176 0.75 6.48 21.52
CA PRO A 176 -0.68 6.33 21.34
C PRO A 176 -1.08 6.53 19.87
N GLN A 177 -2.19 5.92 19.53
CA GLN A 177 -2.88 6.13 18.26
C GLN A 177 -4.39 6.26 18.49
N VAL A 178 -5.04 6.97 17.57
CA VAL A 178 -6.49 7.10 17.52
C VAL A 178 -6.97 6.56 16.17
N ASP A 179 -8.09 5.86 16.12
CA ASP A 179 -8.73 5.47 14.87
C ASP A 179 -10.21 5.81 14.92
N ILE A 180 -10.62 6.66 14.00
CA ILE A 180 -12.01 7.04 13.81
C ILE A 180 -12.39 6.65 12.41
N ASN A 181 -13.39 5.79 12.26
CA ASN A 181 -13.86 5.40 10.94
C ASN A 181 -15.39 5.30 10.89
N TYR A 182 -15.94 5.65 9.75
CA TYR A 182 -17.33 5.49 9.42
C TYR A 182 -17.44 4.70 8.13
N ASP A 183 -18.16 3.61 8.18
CA ASP A 183 -18.37 2.68 7.08
C ASP A 183 -19.86 2.63 6.72
N LYS A 184 -20.16 2.67 5.43
CA LYS A 184 -21.50 2.56 4.89
C LYS A 184 -21.49 1.62 3.68
N ILE A 185 -22.42 0.66 3.70
CA ILE A 185 -22.75 -0.20 2.57
C ILE A 185 -24.10 0.26 2.02
N THR A 186 -24.20 0.44 0.73
CA THR A 186 -25.44 0.72 -0.01
C THR A 186 -25.53 -0.19 -1.23
N ASP A 187 -26.70 -0.25 -1.82
CA ASP A 187 -26.98 -1.02 -3.03
C ASP A 187 -26.48 -2.49 -2.95
N PRO A 188 -26.81 -3.23 -1.87
CA PRO A 188 -26.42 -4.62 -1.76
C PRO A 188 -27.07 -5.46 -2.85
N ALA A 189 -26.31 -6.38 -3.43
CA ALA A 189 -26.83 -7.33 -4.41
C ALA A 189 -27.99 -8.16 -3.85
N LYS A 190 -28.90 -8.63 -4.73
CA LYS A 190 -30.12 -9.31 -4.34
C LYS A 190 -29.88 -10.50 -3.40
N HIS A 191 -28.88 -11.32 -3.67
CA HIS A 191 -28.57 -12.46 -2.81
C HIS A 191 -27.73 -12.09 -1.57
N LEU A 192 -27.07 -10.92 -1.57
CA LEU A 192 -26.33 -10.46 -0.40
C LEU A 192 -27.26 -10.14 0.77
N ILE A 193 -28.47 -9.66 0.52
CA ILE A 193 -29.45 -9.36 1.57
C ILE A 193 -30.00 -10.61 2.27
N GLU A 194 -29.77 -11.78 1.69
CA GLU A 194 -30.17 -13.08 2.23
C GLU A 194 -28.96 -13.83 2.84
N GLU A 195 -27.75 -13.30 2.68
CA GLU A 195 -26.52 -13.92 3.18
C GLU A 195 -26.50 -13.90 4.73
N PRO A 196 -26.36 -15.08 5.36
CA PRO A 196 -26.48 -15.21 6.82
C PRO A 196 -25.53 -14.29 7.60
N ASP A 197 -24.27 -14.17 7.16
CA ASP A 197 -23.26 -13.33 7.83
C ASP A 197 -23.58 -11.84 7.68
N TYR A 198 -24.10 -11.44 6.52
CA TYR A 198 -24.52 -10.06 6.28
C TYR A 198 -25.72 -9.69 7.16
N VAL A 199 -26.72 -10.56 7.22
CA VAL A 199 -27.91 -10.37 8.06
C VAL A 199 -27.58 -10.39 9.55
N ALA A 200 -26.75 -11.33 9.99
CA ALA A 200 -26.32 -11.45 11.38
C ALA A 200 -25.53 -10.21 11.86
N ALA A 201 -24.81 -9.55 10.96
CA ALA A 201 -24.13 -8.29 11.25
C ALA A 201 -25.06 -7.07 11.28
N GLY A 202 -26.33 -7.23 10.98
CA GLY A 202 -27.31 -6.14 10.92
C GLY A 202 -27.45 -5.50 9.53
N GLY A 203 -26.97 -6.16 8.49
CA GLY A 203 -27.18 -5.77 7.10
C GLY A 203 -28.62 -5.96 6.68
N THR A 204 -29.14 -5.04 5.88
CA THR A 204 -30.53 -5.03 5.37
C THR A 204 -30.56 -4.70 3.87
N ALA A 205 -31.72 -4.76 3.27
CA ALA A 205 -31.94 -4.29 1.89
C ALA A 205 -31.61 -2.80 1.70
N ASN A 206 -31.69 -2.01 2.78
CA ASN A 206 -31.31 -0.59 2.78
C ASN A 206 -29.80 -0.38 3.02
N GLY A 207 -29.03 -1.47 3.17
CA GLY A 207 -27.60 -1.46 3.40
C GLY A 207 -27.20 -1.66 4.87
N TYR A 208 -25.98 -1.24 5.18
CA TYR A 208 -25.37 -1.33 6.50
C TYR A 208 -24.56 -0.07 6.78
N LYS A 209 -24.50 0.35 8.04
CA LYS A 209 -23.65 1.47 8.48
C LYS A 209 -23.04 1.16 9.84
N ASN A 210 -21.85 1.66 10.09
CA ASN A 210 -21.16 1.47 11.35
C ASN A 210 -20.18 2.62 11.60
N PHE A 211 -20.15 3.11 12.84
CA PHE A 211 -19.19 4.09 13.32
C PHE A 211 -18.28 3.47 14.37
N ASN A 212 -16.97 3.66 14.21
CA ASN A 212 -15.98 3.15 15.14
C ASN A 212 -15.05 4.27 15.59
N ALA A 213 -14.88 4.38 16.90
CA ALA A 213 -13.90 5.23 17.54
C ALA A 213 -13.06 4.39 18.50
N GLY A 214 -11.75 4.40 18.29
CA GLY A 214 -10.80 3.58 19.02
C GLY A 214 -9.60 4.35 19.49
N LEU A 215 -9.07 3.91 20.63
CA LEU A 215 -7.78 4.31 21.17
C LEU A 215 -6.85 3.12 21.19
N GLY A 216 -5.58 3.34 20.96
CA GLY A 216 -4.62 2.27 20.91
C GLY A 216 -3.20 2.73 21.13
N PHE A 217 -2.33 1.76 21.02
CA PHE A 217 -0.90 1.91 21.19
C PHE A 217 -0.18 1.22 20.04
N LEU A 218 0.95 1.81 19.62
CA LEU A 218 1.83 1.18 18.63
C LEU A 218 3.28 1.23 19.10
N LEU A 219 4.01 0.20 18.66
CA LEU A 219 5.45 0.07 18.79
C LEU A 219 6.02 -0.23 17.40
N THR A 220 6.96 0.56 16.92
CA THR A 220 7.56 0.36 15.60
C THR A 220 9.09 0.44 15.66
N TYR A 221 9.74 -0.43 14.91
CA TYR A 221 11.18 -0.40 14.63
C TYR A 221 11.38 -0.32 13.12
N ASP A 222 12.15 0.64 12.63
CA ASP A 222 12.42 0.81 11.21
C ASP A 222 13.90 1.13 10.97
N SER A 223 14.62 0.17 10.40
CA SER A 223 16.02 0.30 10.00
C SER A 223 16.22 0.17 8.49
N ARG A 224 15.13 0.25 7.70
CA ARG A 224 15.20 0.16 6.25
C ARG A 224 16.00 1.32 5.66
N ASP A 225 16.77 1.02 4.62
CA ASP A 225 17.52 2.03 3.87
C ASP A 225 16.58 3.02 3.16
N ILE A 226 15.58 2.54 2.42
CA ILE A 226 14.54 3.33 1.76
C ILE A 226 13.19 2.63 1.92
N PRO A 227 12.26 3.17 2.74
CA PRO A 227 10.99 2.50 3.03
C PRO A 227 10.14 2.13 1.82
N ALA A 228 10.18 2.92 0.73
CA ALA A 228 9.38 2.69 -0.47
C ALA A 228 9.86 1.51 -1.34
N ASN A 229 11.16 1.17 -1.27
CA ASN A 229 11.78 0.06 -2.00
C ASN A 229 13.09 -0.31 -1.29
N ALA A 230 12.96 -0.99 -0.16
CA ALA A 230 14.09 -1.35 0.68
C ALA A 230 14.92 -2.46 0.06
N TYR A 231 16.24 -2.32 0.20
CA TYR A 231 17.23 -3.34 -0.16
C TYR A 231 17.88 -3.94 1.07
N LYS A 232 17.82 -3.24 2.20
CA LYS A 232 18.39 -3.68 3.49
C LYS A 232 17.54 -3.19 4.64
N GLY A 233 17.59 -3.95 5.73
CA GLY A 233 17.03 -3.55 7.02
C GLY A 233 15.74 -4.28 7.37
N ILE A 234 15.22 -3.94 8.52
CA ILE A 234 14.05 -4.55 9.15
C ILE A 234 13.02 -3.47 9.43
N TYR A 235 11.78 -3.82 9.21
CA TYR A 235 10.60 -3.10 9.68
C TYR A 235 9.79 -4.03 10.58
N LEU A 236 9.47 -3.57 11.77
CA LEU A 236 8.57 -4.24 12.71
C LEU A 236 7.56 -3.21 13.22
N ASP A 237 6.29 -3.53 13.12
CA ASP A 237 5.20 -2.68 13.59
C ASP A 237 4.19 -3.55 14.34
N PHE A 238 3.95 -3.20 15.59
CA PHE A 238 2.98 -3.85 16.46
C PHE A 238 1.95 -2.84 16.92
N ARG A 239 0.68 -3.15 16.75
CA ARG A 239 -0.45 -2.26 17.06
C ARG A 239 -1.51 -2.98 17.86
N GLY A 240 -1.96 -2.34 18.92
CA GLY A 240 -3.14 -2.73 19.66
C GLY A 240 -4.16 -1.61 19.65
N MET A 241 -5.43 -1.90 19.34
CA MET A 241 -6.53 -0.96 19.30
C MET A 241 -7.71 -1.49 20.09
N MET A 242 -8.35 -0.62 20.87
CA MET A 242 -9.62 -0.87 21.56
C MET A 242 -10.66 0.11 21.03
N TYR A 243 -11.74 -0.42 20.51
CA TYR A 243 -12.92 0.34 20.12
C TYR A 243 -14.01 0.12 21.15
N SER A 244 -14.65 1.18 21.60
CA SER A 244 -15.61 1.10 22.69
C SER A 244 -16.77 2.05 22.52
N LYS A 245 -17.95 1.63 22.93
CA LYS A 245 -19.13 2.49 23.05
C LYS A 245 -18.89 3.69 23.97
N ALA A 246 -17.96 3.57 24.95
CA ALA A 246 -17.54 4.68 25.79
C ALA A 246 -16.84 5.81 25.01
N PHE A 247 -16.27 5.51 23.84
CA PHE A 247 -15.64 6.49 22.93
C PHE A 247 -16.59 6.90 21.78
N GLY A 248 -17.85 6.42 21.81
CA GLY A 248 -18.85 6.68 20.78
C GLY A 248 -18.92 5.63 19.66
N SER A 249 -18.15 4.54 19.73
CA SER A 249 -18.27 3.41 18.80
C SER A 249 -19.63 2.74 18.87
N ASP A 250 -20.15 2.23 17.76
CA ASP A 250 -21.36 1.41 17.74
C ASP A 250 -21.12 0.04 18.40
N ASN A 251 -19.89 -0.46 18.38
CA ASN A 251 -19.51 -1.79 18.88
C ASN A 251 -18.30 -1.75 19.80
N ASN A 252 -18.19 -2.77 20.67
CA ASN A 252 -17.00 -3.00 21.49
C ASN A 252 -16.19 -4.14 20.88
N PHE A 253 -14.97 -3.82 20.40
CA PHE A 253 -14.07 -4.81 19.85
C PHE A 253 -12.61 -4.36 19.98
N TYR A 254 -11.70 -5.29 19.77
CA TYR A 254 -10.26 -5.06 19.82
C TYR A 254 -9.63 -5.47 18.51
N ARG A 255 -8.53 -4.80 18.14
CA ARG A 255 -7.69 -5.17 16.98
C ARG A 255 -6.25 -5.29 17.44
N LEU A 256 -5.59 -6.37 17.01
CA LEU A 256 -4.17 -6.61 17.21
C LEU A 256 -3.53 -6.88 15.86
N GLU A 257 -2.51 -6.12 15.53
CA GLU A 257 -1.80 -6.23 14.24
C GLU A 257 -0.29 -6.33 14.48
N LEU A 258 0.36 -7.18 13.72
CA LEU A 258 1.80 -7.32 13.62
C LEU A 258 2.19 -7.27 12.15
N ASP A 259 3.18 -6.48 11.80
CA ASP A 259 3.78 -6.43 10.46
C ASP A 259 5.31 -6.48 10.60
N TYR A 260 5.88 -7.60 10.21
CA TYR A 260 7.32 -7.81 10.15
C TYR A 260 7.78 -7.92 8.71
N ARG A 261 8.83 -7.19 8.37
CA ARG A 261 9.45 -7.22 7.04
C ARG A 261 10.95 -7.17 7.19
N GLN A 262 11.65 -7.98 6.40
CA GLN A 262 13.11 -7.95 6.35
C GLN A 262 13.60 -7.98 4.91
N TYR A 263 14.70 -7.31 4.68
CA TYR A 263 15.30 -7.11 3.37
C TYR A 263 16.78 -7.38 3.43
N GLU A 264 17.27 -8.27 2.56
CA GLU A 264 18.67 -8.61 2.44
C GLU A 264 19.16 -8.37 1.01
N SER A 265 20.19 -7.54 0.88
CA SER A 265 20.84 -7.31 -0.41
C SER A 265 21.73 -8.50 -0.73
N VAL A 266 21.32 -9.32 -1.69
CA VAL A 266 22.05 -10.52 -2.13
C VAL A 266 22.94 -10.26 -3.35
N GLY A 267 23.26 -9.01 -3.61
CA GLY A 267 24.13 -8.53 -4.67
C GLY A 267 23.72 -7.17 -5.21
N HIS A 268 24.49 -6.67 -6.20
CA HIS A 268 24.19 -5.36 -6.77
C HIS A 268 22.81 -5.37 -7.45
N ARG A 269 21.90 -4.48 -7.00
CA ARG A 269 20.50 -4.36 -7.45
C ARG A 269 19.67 -5.66 -7.29
N LYS A 270 20.02 -6.52 -6.32
CA LYS A 270 19.32 -7.76 -6.01
C LYS A 270 18.92 -7.77 -4.53
N VAL A 271 17.69 -8.18 -4.27
CA VAL A 271 17.13 -8.22 -2.91
C VAL A 271 16.39 -9.53 -2.71
N PHE A 272 16.61 -10.16 -1.57
CA PHE A 272 15.72 -11.16 -1.01
C PHE A 272 14.95 -10.51 0.13
N ALA A 273 13.63 -10.52 0.04
CA ALA A 273 12.75 -9.90 1.02
C ALA A 273 11.72 -10.91 1.53
N TRP A 274 11.37 -10.81 2.81
CA TRP A 274 10.27 -11.59 3.36
C TRP A 274 9.44 -10.78 4.34
N THR A 275 8.21 -11.18 4.51
CA THR A 275 7.25 -10.56 5.43
C THR A 275 6.45 -11.60 6.17
N ALA A 276 6.11 -11.29 7.42
CA ALA A 276 5.14 -12.01 8.23
C ALA A 276 4.17 -10.99 8.82
N GLN A 277 2.90 -11.14 8.51
CA GLN A 277 1.84 -10.25 8.98
C GLN A 277 0.79 -11.05 9.75
N SER A 278 0.23 -10.43 10.78
CA SER A 278 -0.86 -11.01 11.57
C SER A 278 -1.86 -9.91 11.88
N LYS A 279 -3.12 -10.14 11.57
CA LYS A 279 -4.24 -9.23 11.82
C LYS A 279 -5.33 -10.00 12.55
N ASN A 280 -5.68 -9.56 13.75
CA ASN A 280 -6.65 -10.23 14.59
C ASN A 280 -7.65 -9.25 15.14
N VAL A 281 -8.92 -9.62 15.16
CA VAL A 281 -10.00 -8.84 15.77
C VAL A 281 -10.78 -9.71 16.74
N PHE A 282 -11.19 -9.12 17.85
CA PHE A 282 -11.84 -9.81 18.97
C PHE A 282 -13.05 -9.03 19.44
N GLY A 283 -14.04 -9.73 19.98
CA GLY A 283 -15.26 -9.13 20.53
C GLY A 283 -16.38 -9.02 19.49
N ASN A 284 -17.24 -8.00 19.65
CA ASN A 284 -18.35 -7.74 18.73
C ASN A 284 -17.85 -6.98 17.49
N VAL A 285 -17.29 -7.71 16.55
CA VAL A 285 -16.61 -7.15 15.38
C VAL A 285 -17.62 -6.74 14.31
N PRO A 286 -17.64 -5.46 13.88
CA PRO A 286 -18.49 -5.01 12.79
C PRO A 286 -18.10 -5.68 11.46
N LEU A 287 -19.06 -5.85 10.56
CA LEU A 287 -18.89 -6.51 9.25
C LEU A 287 -17.71 -5.97 8.43
N THR A 288 -17.51 -4.66 8.48
CA THR A 288 -16.46 -3.96 7.72
C THR A 288 -15.07 -4.00 8.39
N GLN A 289 -14.98 -4.53 9.62
CA GLN A 289 -13.77 -4.51 10.44
C GLN A 289 -13.08 -5.87 10.61
N TYR A 290 -13.59 -6.92 9.97
CA TYR A 290 -12.94 -8.21 9.92
C TYR A 290 -11.56 -8.14 9.26
N SER A 291 -10.68 -9.07 9.59
CA SER A 291 -9.37 -9.18 8.95
C SER A 291 -9.52 -9.70 7.52
N LEU A 292 -9.04 -8.91 6.56
CA LEU A 292 -9.14 -9.22 5.13
C LEU A 292 -7.80 -9.73 4.60
N THR A 293 -7.87 -10.66 3.66
CA THR A 293 -6.73 -11.23 2.94
C THR A 293 -6.98 -11.15 1.43
N GLY A 294 -5.92 -11.03 0.64
CA GLY A 294 -6.01 -10.88 -0.82
C GLY A 294 -5.99 -9.41 -1.23
N THR A 295 -4.80 -8.84 -1.36
CA THR A 295 -4.59 -7.49 -1.89
C THR A 295 -3.39 -7.49 -2.83
N PRO A 296 -3.19 -6.45 -3.64
CA PRO A 296 -1.95 -6.30 -4.42
C PRO A 296 -0.67 -6.21 -3.57
N PHE A 297 -0.79 -6.09 -2.25
CA PHE A 297 0.30 -5.86 -1.29
C PHE A 297 0.52 -7.00 -0.30
N ASP A 298 -0.33 -8.01 -0.32
CA ASP A 298 -0.18 -9.24 0.48
C ASP A 298 -0.32 -10.49 -0.42
N LEU A 299 -1.38 -11.27 -0.31
CA LEU A 299 -1.58 -12.48 -1.10
C LEU A 299 -2.08 -12.18 -2.52
N ARG A 300 -1.18 -11.82 -3.43
CA ARG A 300 -1.49 -11.64 -4.86
C ARG A 300 -1.96 -12.97 -5.48
N GLY A 301 -3.05 -12.93 -6.24
CA GLY A 301 -3.73 -14.10 -6.81
C GLY A 301 -5.12 -14.32 -6.21
N TYR A 302 -5.42 -13.65 -5.10
CA TYR A 302 -6.75 -13.57 -4.51
C TYR A 302 -7.39 -12.20 -4.75
N TYR A 303 -8.71 -12.13 -4.91
CA TYR A 303 -9.43 -10.87 -4.95
C TYR A 303 -9.37 -10.14 -3.61
N MET A 304 -9.48 -8.84 -3.62
CA MET A 304 -9.43 -8.02 -2.41
C MET A 304 -10.57 -8.37 -1.45
N GLY A 305 -10.20 -8.84 -0.23
CA GLY A 305 -11.17 -9.26 0.77
C GLY A 305 -11.97 -10.50 0.40
N GLN A 306 -11.51 -11.30 -0.59
CA GLN A 306 -12.12 -12.59 -0.94
C GLN A 306 -12.16 -13.51 0.29
N TYR A 307 -11.11 -13.48 1.07
CA TYR A 307 -11.02 -14.22 2.32
C TYR A 307 -11.07 -13.24 3.49
N ARG A 308 -12.01 -13.48 4.40
CA ARG A 308 -12.28 -12.61 5.55
C ARG A 308 -12.67 -13.48 6.76
N ASP A 309 -12.02 -13.19 7.90
CA ASP A 309 -12.33 -13.80 9.18
C ASP A 309 -11.84 -12.91 10.33
N LYS A 310 -11.99 -13.32 11.59
CA LYS A 310 -11.46 -12.59 12.74
C LYS A 310 -9.94 -12.61 12.81
N SER A 311 -9.29 -13.64 12.28
CA SER A 311 -7.83 -13.75 12.26
C SER A 311 -7.32 -14.07 10.86
N SER A 312 -6.24 -13.36 10.46
CA SER A 312 -5.53 -13.55 9.21
C SER A 312 -4.03 -13.40 9.45
N HIS A 313 -3.27 -14.39 9.01
CA HIS A 313 -1.81 -14.40 9.06
C HIS A 313 -1.27 -14.64 7.66
N VAL A 314 -0.26 -13.89 7.28
CA VAL A 314 0.34 -13.96 5.93
C VAL A 314 1.85 -14.03 6.06
N VAL A 315 2.46 -15.00 5.39
CA VAL A 315 3.91 -15.07 5.21
C VAL A 315 4.23 -15.07 3.72
N MET A 316 5.21 -14.29 3.31
CA MET A 316 5.66 -14.26 1.91
C MET A 316 7.17 -14.07 1.83
N ALA A 317 7.76 -14.64 0.79
CA ALA A 317 9.14 -14.40 0.39
C ALA A 317 9.18 -13.96 -1.07
N GLU A 318 10.06 -13.00 -1.39
CA GLU A 318 10.16 -12.38 -2.70
C GLU A 318 11.62 -12.16 -3.09
N TYR A 319 12.02 -12.60 -4.25
CA TYR A 319 13.30 -12.27 -4.86
C TYR A 319 13.09 -11.20 -5.93
N ARG A 320 13.82 -10.09 -5.81
CA ARG A 320 13.79 -8.93 -6.73
C ARG A 320 15.15 -8.75 -7.38
N GLN A 321 15.18 -8.57 -8.68
CA GLN A 321 16.40 -8.27 -9.39
C GLN A 321 16.16 -7.23 -10.48
N MET A 322 16.89 -6.12 -10.42
CA MET A 322 16.99 -5.16 -11.50
C MET A 322 18.18 -5.53 -12.40
N ILE A 323 18.01 -5.44 -13.71
CA ILE A 323 19.08 -5.70 -14.66
C ILE A 323 20.19 -4.67 -14.49
N ASN A 324 21.42 -5.15 -14.36
CA ASN A 324 22.59 -4.30 -14.23
C ASN A 324 23.36 -4.29 -15.55
N THR A 325 23.45 -3.11 -16.18
CA THR A 325 24.17 -2.90 -17.44
C THR A 325 25.07 -1.68 -17.36
N ASP A 326 26.08 -1.61 -18.23
CA ASP A 326 27.03 -0.52 -18.31
C ASP A 326 26.47 0.79 -18.93
N ARG A 327 25.20 0.80 -19.36
CA ARG A 327 24.49 1.92 -19.98
C ARG A 327 25.19 2.51 -21.24
N SER A 328 26.10 1.76 -21.89
CA SER A 328 26.91 2.23 -23.00
C SER A 328 26.10 2.61 -24.24
N ASN A 329 24.97 1.95 -24.49
CA ASN A 329 24.07 2.24 -25.59
C ASN A 329 22.59 2.37 -25.12
N TRP A 330 21.69 2.74 -26.04
CA TRP A 330 20.29 2.98 -25.69
C TRP A 330 19.57 1.71 -25.22
N ILE A 331 19.86 0.54 -25.75
CA ILE A 331 19.29 -0.75 -25.35
C ILE A 331 19.70 -1.06 -23.91
N LYS A 332 21.01 -0.96 -23.61
CA LYS A 332 21.52 -1.22 -22.25
C LYS A 332 20.99 -0.21 -21.23
N ARG A 333 20.80 1.06 -21.64
CA ARG A 333 20.11 2.06 -20.80
C ARG A 333 18.67 1.66 -20.53
N LEU A 334 17.90 1.22 -21.53
CA LEU A 334 16.56 0.73 -21.35
C LEU A 334 16.52 -0.50 -20.42
N LEU A 335 17.36 -1.50 -20.69
CA LEU A 335 17.44 -2.71 -19.87
C LEU A 335 17.82 -2.42 -18.42
N HIS A 336 18.63 -1.38 -18.16
CA HIS A 336 18.99 -0.97 -16.80
C HIS A 336 17.78 -0.56 -15.95
N HIS A 337 16.72 -0.06 -16.56
CA HIS A 337 15.46 0.29 -15.89
C HIS A 337 14.50 -0.91 -15.72
N ILE A 338 14.85 -2.07 -16.26
CA ILE A 338 14.01 -3.27 -16.22
C ILE A 338 14.51 -4.21 -15.13
N GLY A 339 13.58 -4.87 -14.47
CA GLY A 339 13.84 -5.91 -13.48
C GLY A 339 12.73 -6.93 -13.46
N PHE A 340 12.94 -7.98 -12.70
CA PHE A 340 11.94 -9.02 -12.47
C PHE A 340 11.86 -9.39 -11.00
N VAL A 341 10.76 -10.01 -10.68
CA VAL A 341 10.45 -10.49 -9.34
C VAL A 341 9.83 -11.87 -9.44
N ALA A 342 10.11 -12.72 -8.44
CA ALA A 342 9.39 -13.95 -8.20
C ALA A 342 9.08 -14.05 -6.71
N TRP A 343 7.89 -14.55 -6.38
CA TRP A 343 7.47 -14.69 -4.99
C TRP A 343 6.67 -15.97 -4.76
N THR A 344 6.65 -16.37 -3.51
CA THR A 344 5.72 -17.37 -2.98
C THR A 344 5.25 -16.91 -1.61
N GLY A 345 4.07 -17.34 -1.21
CA GLY A 345 3.51 -17.00 0.08
C GLY A 345 2.39 -17.94 0.49
N CYS A 346 1.98 -17.78 1.72
CA CYS A 346 0.86 -18.51 2.29
C CYS A 346 0.11 -17.63 3.29
N GLY A 347 -1.21 -17.60 3.17
CA GLY A 347 -2.11 -17.04 4.16
C GLY A 347 -2.71 -18.14 5.03
N PHE A 348 -3.01 -17.79 6.27
CA PHE A 348 -3.70 -18.63 7.23
C PHE A 348 -4.83 -17.81 7.85
N MET A 349 -6.02 -18.38 7.94
CA MET A 349 -7.16 -17.67 8.48
C MET A 349 -8.04 -18.54 9.38
N GLY A 350 -8.79 -17.89 10.24
CA GLY A 350 -9.71 -18.58 11.12
C GLY A 350 -10.45 -17.66 12.10
N PRO A 351 -11.41 -18.20 12.85
CA PRO A 351 -12.29 -17.45 13.74
C PRO A 351 -11.57 -16.91 14.99
N THR A 352 -10.37 -17.39 15.29
CA THR A 352 -9.55 -16.90 16.40
C THR A 352 -8.06 -16.96 16.02
N MET A 353 -7.22 -16.22 16.72
CA MET A 353 -5.79 -16.13 16.48
C MET A 353 -5.05 -17.50 16.44
N GLY A 354 -5.53 -18.48 17.23
CA GLY A 354 -4.91 -19.82 17.31
C GLY A 354 -5.63 -20.92 16.54
N LYS A 355 -6.82 -20.64 15.95
CA LYS A 355 -7.59 -21.64 15.22
C LYS A 355 -7.51 -21.34 13.73
N ILE A 356 -6.73 -22.13 13.00
CA ILE A 356 -6.58 -22.00 11.55
C ILE A 356 -7.57 -22.96 10.89
N GLU A 357 -8.47 -22.42 10.05
CA GLU A 357 -9.45 -23.20 9.28
C GLU A 357 -9.14 -23.14 7.77
N GLY A 358 -8.38 -22.15 7.32
CA GLY A 358 -8.03 -21.98 5.93
C GLY A 358 -6.54 -21.74 5.70
N VAL A 359 -6.04 -22.35 4.63
CA VAL A 359 -4.66 -22.16 4.14
C VAL A 359 -4.74 -21.66 2.71
N LEU A 360 -4.06 -20.55 2.43
CA LEU A 360 -4.17 -19.78 1.20
C LEU A 360 -2.80 -19.63 0.52
N PRO A 361 -2.28 -20.68 -0.16
CA PRO A 361 -1.01 -20.59 -0.86
C PRO A 361 -1.12 -19.73 -2.12
N ASN A 362 -0.06 -18.97 -2.40
CA ASN A 362 0.08 -18.22 -3.63
C ASN A 362 1.52 -18.18 -4.12
N TYR A 363 1.68 -17.92 -5.40
CA TYR A 363 2.97 -17.67 -6.03
C TYR A 363 2.79 -16.80 -7.27
N GLY A 364 3.88 -16.27 -7.77
CA GLY A 364 3.81 -15.47 -8.98
C GLY A 364 5.14 -14.88 -9.41
N VAL A 365 5.07 -14.20 -10.54
CA VAL A 365 6.18 -13.50 -11.15
C VAL A 365 5.76 -12.09 -11.58
N GLY A 366 6.72 -11.20 -11.67
CA GLY A 366 6.43 -9.84 -12.08
C GLY A 366 7.60 -9.15 -12.77
N LEU A 367 7.23 -8.14 -13.55
CA LEU A 367 8.15 -7.21 -14.18
C LEU A 367 8.25 -5.93 -13.36
N ARG A 368 9.44 -5.34 -13.34
CA ARG A 368 9.72 -4.04 -12.72
C ARG A 368 10.23 -3.08 -13.77
N ILE A 369 9.73 -1.84 -13.75
CA ILE A 369 10.21 -0.76 -14.59
C ILE A 369 10.53 0.42 -13.67
N GLU A 370 11.82 0.72 -13.51
CA GLU A 370 12.28 1.82 -12.67
C GLU A 370 12.03 3.16 -13.38
N VAL A 371 11.07 3.93 -12.88
CA VAL A 371 10.71 5.25 -13.45
C VAL A 371 11.45 6.39 -12.77
N GLN A 372 11.85 6.20 -11.51
CA GLN A 372 12.75 7.07 -10.75
C GLN A 372 13.61 6.19 -9.85
N PRO A 373 14.78 6.66 -9.36
CA PRO A 373 15.60 5.87 -8.45
C PRO A 373 14.78 5.30 -7.29
N ARG A 374 14.76 3.99 -7.17
CA ARG A 374 14.00 3.25 -6.15
C ARG A 374 12.47 3.40 -6.23
N MET A 375 11.94 3.83 -7.37
CA MET A 375 10.50 3.86 -7.62
C MET A 375 10.20 3.03 -8.87
N ASN A 376 9.52 1.93 -8.69
CA ASN A 376 9.19 0.97 -9.74
C ASN A 376 7.70 1.01 -10.11
N VAL A 377 7.42 0.95 -11.40
CA VAL A 377 6.15 0.44 -11.90
C VAL A 377 6.23 -1.08 -11.86
N ARG A 378 5.18 -1.70 -11.40
CA ARG A 378 5.05 -3.11 -11.12
C ARG A 378 3.95 -3.75 -11.96
N LEU A 379 4.31 -4.82 -12.69
CA LEU A 379 3.38 -5.67 -13.43
C LEU A 379 3.51 -7.08 -12.86
N ASP A 380 2.49 -7.56 -12.15
CA ASP A 380 2.52 -8.83 -11.43
C ASP A 380 1.46 -9.79 -11.96
N LEU A 381 1.83 -11.06 -12.12
CA LEU A 381 0.91 -12.19 -12.33
C LEU A 381 0.98 -13.08 -11.10
N GLY A 382 -0.09 -13.07 -10.29
CA GLY A 382 -0.21 -13.89 -9.09
C GLY A 382 -1.21 -15.02 -9.32
N LYS A 383 -0.82 -16.22 -8.90
CA LYS A 383 -1.69 -17.41 -8.92
C LYS A 383 -1.95 -17.91 -7.51
N ASN A 384 -3.19 -18.29 -7.25
CA ASN A 384 -3.58 -19.09 -6.08
C ASN A 384 -4.00 -20.49 -6.50
N THR A 385 -3.83 -21.45 -5.62
CA THR A 385 -4.18 -22.86 -5.87
C THR A 385 -5.51 -23.29 -5.25
N VAL A 386 -6.11 -22.45 -4.40
CA VAL A 386 -7.38 -22.77 -3.74
C VAL A 386 -8.56 -22.63 -4.71
N ASN A 387 -8.60 -21.52 -5.43
CA ASN A 387 -9.65 -21.23 -6.42
C ASN A 387 -9.13 -21.34 -7.85
N ASP A 388 -7.89 -21.78 -8.07
CA ASP A 388 -7.20 -21.85 -9.37
C ASP A 388 -7.24 -20.54 -10.16
N GLN A 389 -7.14 -19.41 -9.47
CA GLN A 389 -7.21 -18.08 -10.08
C GLN A 389 -5.83 -17.57 -10.42
N THR A 390 -5.73 -16.90 -11.57
CA THR A 390 -4.56 -16.11 -11.96
C THR A 390 -4.98 -14.67 -12.17
N LEU A 391 -4.41 -13.78 -11.39
CA LEU A 391 -4.78 -12.36 -11.39
C LEU A 391 -3.60 -11.49 -11.82
N PHE A 392 -3.89 -10.48 -12.62
CA PHE A 392 -2.93 -9.50 -13.09
C PHE A 392 -3.07 -8.19 -12.31
N TYR A 393 -1.95 -7.61 -11.93
CA TYR A 393 -1.89 -6.34 -11.20
C TYR A 393 -0.94 -5.37 -11.91
N PHE A 394 -1.36 -4.11 -12.00
CA PHE A 394 -0.53 -3.01 -12.44
C PHE A 394 -0.52 -1.95 -11.34
N ASN A 395 0.60 -1.80 -10.64
CA ASN A 395 0.76 -0.88 -9.51
C ASN A 395 2.09 -0.14 -9.55
N MET A 396 2.22 0.86 -8.69
CA MET A 396 3.48 1.53 -8.36
C MET A 396 3.96 1.07 -6.98
N THR A 397 5.26 1.19 -6.74
CA THR A 397 5.96 0.72 -5.53
C THR A 397 6.01 -0.81 -5.41
N GLU A 398 6.80 -1.30 -4.45
CA GLU A 398 6.88 -2.73 -4.18
C GLU A 398 5.70 -3.21 -3.31
N ALA A 399 5.54 -4.53 -3.19
CA ALA A 399 4.41 -5.10 -2.46
C ALA A 399 4.56 -4.89 -0.95
N PHE A 400 5.80 -4.99 -0.43
CA PHE A 400 6.14 -4.75 0.97
C PHE A 400 7.58 -4.27 1.11
#